data_71f6a62f65a7e2288cf3800db3893050
#
_entry.id   71f6a62f65a7e2288cf3800db3893050
#
_cell.length_a   1.000
_cell.length_b   1.000
_cell.length_c   1.000
_cell.angle_alpha   90.00
_cell.angle_beta   90.00
_cell.angle_gamma   90.00
#
_symmetry.space_group_name_H-M   'P 1'
#
loop_
_entity.id
_entity.type
_entity.pdbx_description
1 polymer ?
#
loop_
_entity_poly.entity_id
_entity_poly.type
_entity_poly.pdbx_seq_one_letter_code
_entity_poly.pdbx_strand_id
1 'polypeptide(L)'
;MDVERSQKTEKQLIQKAHKRLIDAFNKMKMTWREYRKFTVTAPELPKLYIPIKTHKANFPGRPVLSQINDPTYNICKELTRILLPIAMKGRSFITDSYSLRQKLKQLDVDDHLIQISYDICQLYPSIPVQEHSTLHTLSQ
;
A
#
# COMPACT_ATOMS: atom_id res chain seq x y z
N MET A 1 4.62 -9.97 -33.24
CA MET A 1 4.81 -8.47 -33.25
C MET A 1 4.31 -7.78 -31.99
N ASP A 2 3.24 -8.23 -31.37
CA ASP A 2 2.68 -7.56 -30.16
C ASP A 2 3.45 -7.84 -28.87
N VAL A 3 4.05 -9.03 -28.71
CA VAL A 3 4.79 -9.41 -27.51
C VAL A 3 6.08 -8.59 -27.35
N GLU A 4 6.83 -8.39 -28.43
CA GLU A 4 8.07 -7.60 -28.41
C GLU A 4 7.80 -6.12 -28.12
N ARG A 5 6.70 -5.59 -28.68
CA ARG A 5 6.25 -4.22 -28.40
C ARG A 5 5.85 -4.04 -26.95
N SER A 6 5.15 -5.01 -26.37
CA SER A 6 4.77 -5.02 -24.96
C SER A 6 5.98 -5.05 -24.04
N GLN A 7 6.95 -5.94 -24.28
CA GLN A 7 8.18 -6.02 -23.48
C GLN A 7 9.04 -4.75 -23.58
N LYS A 8 9.09 -4.11 -24.75
CA LYS A 8 9.80 -2.84 -24.93
C LYS A 8 9.16 -1.73 -24.10
N THR A 9 7.83 -1.66 -24.08
CA THR A 9 7.08 -0.70 -23.28
C THR A 9 7.30 -0.92 -21.79
N GLU A 10 7.29 -2.17 -21.32
CA GLU A 10 7.55 -2.53 -19.93
C GLU A 10 8.93 -2.06 -19.46
N LYS A 11 9.97 -2.37 -20.22
CA LYS A 11 11.35 -1.92 -19.94
C LYS A 11 11.43 -0.39 -19.85
N GLN A 12 10.77 0.34 -20.74
CA GLN A 12 10.75 1.79 -20.74
C GLN A 12 10.07 2.36 -19.47
N LEU A 13 8.97 1.76 -19.02
CA LEU A 13 8.27 2.18 -17.81
C LEU A 13 9.13 1.95 -16.56
N ILE A 14 9.76 0.79 -16.44
CA ILE A 14 10.69 0.47 -15.35
C ILE A 14 11.86 1.45 -15.34
N GLN A 15 12.48 1.72 -16.48
CA GLN A 15 13.59 2.67 -16.59
C GLN A 15 13.17 4.08 -16.19
N LYS A 16 11.98 4.52 -16.60
CA LYS A 16 11.44 5.85 -16.24
C LYS A 16 11.20 5.96 -14.73
N ALA A 17 10.64 4.93 -14.10
CA ALA A 17 10.44 4.88 -12.67
C ALA A 17 11.78 4.90 -11.91
N HIS A 18 12.74 4.09 -12.34
CA HIS A 18 14.07 4.02 -11.75
C HIS A 18 14.81 5.35 -11.85
N LYS A 19 14.75 6.02 -13.01
CA LYS A 19 15.34 7.35 -13.18
C LYS A 19 14.76 8.37 -12.20
N ARG A 20 13.43 8.40 -12.04
CA ARG A 20 12.77 9.30 -11.07
C ARG A 20 13.23 9.05 -9.64
N LEU A 21 13.44 7.79 -9.25
CA LEU A 21 13.97 7.43 -7.93
C LEU A 21 15.41 7.92 -7.76
N ILE A 22 16.27 7.72 -8.76
CA ILE A 22 17.65 8.21 -8.75
C ILE A 22 17.68 9.74 -8.59
N ASP A 23 16.86 10.44 -9.38
CA ASP A 23 16.79 11.92 -9.32
C ASP A 23 16.33 12.41 -7.94
N ALA A 24 15.33 11.73 -7.33
CA ALA A 24 14.87 12.03 -5.98
C ALA A 24 15.97 11.77 -4.92
N PHE A 25 16.68 10.66 -5.01
CA PHE A 25 17.77 10.34 -4.08
C PHE A 25 18.96 11.31 -4.20
N ASN A 26 19.28 11.73 -5.42
CA ASN A 26 20.32 12.76 -5.65
C ASN A 26 19.91 14.09 -5.02
N LYS A 27 18.66 14.51 -5.15
CA LYS A 27 18.13 15.73 -4.50
C LYS A 27 18.23 15.64 -2.97
N MET A 28 17.98 14.47 -2.40
CA MET A 28 18.08 14.22 -0.96
C MET A 28 19.53 14.00 -0.48
N LYS A 29 20.52 14.04 -1.36
CA LYS A 29 21.95 13.79 -1.05
C LYS A 29 22.18 12.47 -0.32
N MET A 30 21.45 11.42 -0.70
CA MET A 30 21.57 10.10 -0.10
C MET A 30 22.91 9.45 -0.40
N THR A 31 23.43 8.72 0.56
CA THR A 31 24.65 7.92 0.39
C THR A 31 24.38 6.69 -0.49
N TRP A 32 25.41 6.12 -1.10
CA TRP A 32 25.30 4.87 -1.88
C TRP A 32 24.73 3.71 -1.07
N ARG A 33 25.01 3.65 0.23
CA ARG A 33 24.50 2.61 1.15
C ARG A 33 22.98 2.73 1.34
N GLU A 34 22.49 3.94 1.50
CA GLU A 34 21.04 4.23 1.59
C GLU A 34 20.34 3.95 0.27
N TYR A 35 20.91 4.41 -0.84
CA TYR A 35 20.41 4.12 -2.18
C TYR A 35 20.17 2.61 -2.39
N ARG A 36 21.17 1.77 -2.07
CA ARG A 36 21.03 0.30 -2.20
C ARG A 36 19.94 -0.31 -1.32
N LYS A 37 19.66 0.30 -0.18
CA LYS A 37 18.58 -0.15 0.72
C LYS A 37 17.19 0.07 0.10
N PHE A 38 17.01 1.16 -0.63
CA PHE A 38 15.72 1.57 -1.18
C PHE A 38 15.48 1.10 -2.61
N THR A 39 16.51 0.66 -3.32
CA THR A 39 16.36 0.18 -4.69
C THR A 39 16.14 -1.33 -4.77
N VAL A 40 15.46 -1.76 -5.81
CA VAL A 40 15.26 -3.18 -6.15
C VAL A 40 16.26 -3.55 -7.24
N THR A 41 16.97 -4.66 -7.07
CA THR A 41 18.05 -5.07 -8.00
C THR A 41 17.53 -5.48 -9.38
N ALA A 42 16.38 -6.16 -9.43
CA ALA A 42 15.72 -6.57 -10.66
C ALA A 42 14.26 -6.12 -10.62
N PRO A 43 13.98 -4.84 -10.91
CA PRO A 43 12.62 -4.32 -10.82
C PRO A 43 11.71 -4.89 -11.92
N GLU A 44 10.49 -5.22 -11.53
CA GLU A 44 9.41 -5.69 -12.40
C GLU A 44 8.23 -4.72 -12.31
N LEU A 45 7.33 -4.76 -13.31
CA LEU A 45 6.05 -4.05 -13.19
C LEU A 45 5.12 -4.78 -12.22
N PRO A 46 4.26 -4.02 -11.50
CA PRO A 46 3.23 -4.60 -10.65
C PRO A 46 2.34 -5.58 -11.43
N LYS A 47 2.07 -6.74 -10.82
CA LYS A 47 1.24 -7.79 -11.44
C LYS A 47 -0.20 -7.70 -10.94
N LEU A 48 -1.14 -7.51 -11.86
CA LEU A 48 -2.57 -7.52 -11.57
C LEU A 48 -3.09 -8.96 -11.56
N TYR A 49 -3.82 -9.33 -10.51
CA TYR A 49 -4.63 -10.55 -10.47
C TYR A 49 -5.99 -10.27 -9.84
N ILE A 50 -6.98 -11.09 -10.17
CA ILE A 50 -8.38 -10.85 -9.79
C ILE A 50 -8.95 -12.10 -9.12
N PRO A 51 -8.73 -12.31 -7.80
CA PRO A 51 -9.40 -13.37 -7.07
C PRO A 51 -10.91 -13.14 -7.03
N ILE A 52 -11.66 -14.21 -7.26
CA ILE A 52 -13.12 -14.18 -7.27
C ILE A 52 -13.65 -14.39 -5.85
N LYS A 53 -14.62 -13.58 -5.42
CA LYS A 53 -15.29 -13.73 -4.14
C LYS A 53 -16.43 -14.75 -4.26
N THR A 54 -16.12 -16.02 -4.06
CA THR A 54 -17.06 -17.14 -4.22
C THR A 54 -18.22 -17.12 -3.23
N HIS A 55 -18.08 -16.43 -2.10
CA HIS A 55 -19.08 -16.30 -1.04
C HIS A 55 -20.09 -15.16 -1.28
N LYS A 56 -19.96 -14.39 -2.36
CA LYS A 56 -20.89 -13.30 -2.71
C LYS A 56 -21.70 -13.62 -3.95
N ALA A 57 -22.94 -13.13 -3.99
CA ALA A 57 -23.76 -13.21 -5.19
C ALA A 57 -23.03 -12.53 -6.38
N ASN A 58 -23.19 -13.09 -7.59
CA ASN A 58 -22.57 -12.64 -8.83
C ASN A 58 -21.04 -12.76 -8.85
N PHE A 59 -20.41 -13.45 -7.90
CA PHE A 59 -18.99 -13.76 -7.87
C PHE A 59 -18.07 -12.58 -8.25
N PRO A 60 -18.20 -11.41 -7.58
CA PRO A 60 -17.43 -10.23 -7.96
C PRO A 60 -15.94 -10.48 -7.80
N GLY A 61 -15.15 -10.03 -8.79
CA GLY A 61 -13.70 -10.03 -8.73
C GLY A 61 -13.16 -8.96 -7.79
N ARG A 62 -12.03 -9.23 -7.12
CA ARG A 62 -11.27 -8.23 -6.37
C ARG A 62 -9.97 -7.94 -7.12
N PRO A 63 -9.83 -6.80 -7.80
CA PRO A 63 -8.55 -6.47 -8.42
C PRO A 63 -7.49 -6.27 -7.33
N VAL A 64 -6.41 -7.02 -7.40
CA VAL A 64 -5.26 -6.93 -6.50
C VAL A 64 -4.00 -6.68 -7.34
N LEU A 65 -3.26 -5.64 -6.98
CA LEU A 65 -2.01 -5.29 -7.63
C LEU A 65 -0.85 -5.72 -6.72
N SER A 66 -0.10 -6.74 -7.15
CA SER A 66 1.11 -7.14 -6.44
C SER A 66 2.27 -6.22 -6.79
N GLN A 67 2.84 -5.57 -5.80
CA GLN A 67 4.00 -4.69 -5.94
C GLN A 67 5.33 -5.39 -5.61
N ILE A 68 5.34 -6.71 -5.53
CA ILE A 68 6.58 -7.47 -5.30
C ILE A 68 7.55 -7.17 -6.45
N ASN A 69 8.77 -6.79 -6.12
CA ASN A 69 9.82 -6.35 -7.05
C ASN A 69 9.51 -5.07 -7.84
N ASP A 70 8.42 -4.35 -7.52
CA ASP A 70 8.23 -3.01 -8.07
C ASP A 70 9.39 -2.08 -7.67
N PRO A 71 9.79 -1.11 -8.52
CA PRO A 71 10.87 -0.16 -8.18
C PRO A 71 10.69 0.55 -6.83
N THR A 72 9.46 0.72 -6.35
CA THR A 72 9.13 1.38 -5.07
C THR A 72 8.97 0.42 -3.89
N TYR A 73 9.07 -0.90 -4.10
CA TYR A 73 8.79 -1.92 -3.10
C TYR A 73 9.56 -1.72 -1.78
N ASN A 74 10.86 -1.50 -1.88
CA ASN A 74 11.70 -1.31 -0.69
C ASN A 74 11.39 -0.01 0.05
N ILE A 75 11.00 1.04 -0.67
CA ILE A 75 10.55 2.31 -0.08
C ILE A 75 9.27 2.10 0.72
N CYS A 76 8.27 1.45 0.13
CA CYS A 76 7.01 1.13 0.81
C CYS A 76 7.23 0.27 2.05
N LYS A 77 8.12 -0.71 1.96
CA LYS A 77 8.50 -1.57 3.11
C LYS A 77 9.11 -0.75 4.24
N GLU A 78 10.01 0.19 3.94
CA GLU A 78 10.63 1.03 4.97
C GLU A 78 9.64 2.03 5.56
N LEU A 79 8.78 2.65 4.73
CA LEU A 79 7.70 3.49 5.22
C LEU A 79 6.75 2.74 6.15
N THR A 80 6.39 1.51 5.80
CA THR A 80 5.57 0.65 6.68
C THR A 80 6.25 0.42 8.02
N ARG A 81 7.57 0.14 8.03
CA ARG A 81 8.35 -0.05 9.25
C ARG A 81 8.33 1.18 10.17
N ILE A 82 8.34 2.38 9.59
CA ILE A 82 8.31 3.65 10.34
C ILE A 82 6.88 3.98 10.80
N LEU A 83 5.88 3.80 9.94
CA LEU A 83 4.51 4.24 10.21
C LEU A 83 3.72 3.25 11.08
N LEU A 84 3.98 1.94 10.94
CA LEU A 84 3.25 0.92 11.68
C LEU A 84 3.30 1.11 13.21
N PRO A 85 4.46 1.37 13.85
CA PRO A 85 4.52 1.64 15.29
C PRO A 85 3.71 2.86 15.73
N ILE A 86 3.55 3.86 14.84
CA ILE A 86 2.73 5.05 15.09
C ILE A 86 1.26 4.68 15.04
N ALA A 87 0.84 3.95 14.02
CA ALA A 87 -0.53 3.47 13.87
C ALA A 87 -0.96 2.56 15.03
N MET A 88 -0.05 1.72 15.53
CA MET A 88 -0.29 0.82 16.67
C MET A 88 -0.54 1.54 18.00
N LYS A 89 -0.16 2.81 18.14
CA LYS A 89 -0.42 3.61 19.33
C LYS A 89 -1.86 4.12 19.44
N GLY A 90 -2.66 4.02 18.39
CA GLY A 90 -4.06 4.41 18.36
C GLY A 90 -4.89 3.61 19.37
N ARG A 91 -5.78 4.28 20.14
CA ARG A 91 -6.66 3.61 21.13
C ARG A 91 -7.54 2.52 20.50
N SER A 92 -7.94 2.68 19.25
CA SER A 92 -8.78 1.76 18.48
C SER A 92 -7.98 0.66 17.77
N PHE A 93 -6.65 0.66 17.89
CA PHE A 93 -5.83 -0.37 17.25
C PHE A 93 -6.03 -1.73 17.93
N ILE A 94 -6.31 -2.74 17.14
CA ILE A 94 -6.43 -4.14 17.54
C ILE A 94 -5.47 -4.96 16.71
N THR A 95 -4.60 -5.72 17.35
CA THR A 95 -3.56 -6.52 16.69
C THR A 95 -4.15 -7.71 15.93
N ASP A 96 -5.11 -8.39 16.55
CA ASP A 96 -5.74 -9.61 16.05
C ASP A 96 -7.09 -9.88 16.74
N SER A 97 -7.82 -10.86 16.22
CA SER A 97 -9.14 -11.25 16.77
C SER A 97 -9.08 -11.76 18.22
N TYR A 98 -7.98 -12.37 18.62
CA TYR A 98 -7.81 -12.86 19.99
C TYR A 98 -7.69 -11.68 20.98
N SER A 99 -6.87 -10.69 20.63
CA SER A 99 -6.72 -9.45 21.40
C SER A 99 -8.04 -8.69 21.53
N LEU A 100 -8.83 -8.64 20.45
CA LEU A 100 -10.17 -8.05 20.49
C LEU A 100 -11.09 -8.81 21.45
N ARG A 101 -11.13 -10.15 21.36
CA ARG A 101 -11.93 -10.99 22.25
C ARG A 101 -11.55 -10.78 23.72
N GLN A 102 -10.26 -10.66 24.04
CA GLN A 102 -9.82 -10.42 25.42
C GLN A 102 -10.27 -9.05 25.93
N LYS A 103 -10.17 -8.02 25.10
CA LYS A 103 -10.67 -6.67 25.45
C LYS A 103 -12.20 -6.69 25.67
N LEU A 104 -12.95 -7.34 24.79
CA LEU A 104 -14.41 -7.43 24.91
C LEU A 104 -14.86 -8.17 26.16
N LYS A 105 -14.14 -9.22 26.58
CA LYS A 105 -14.46 -9.95 27.83
C LYS A 105 -14.26 -9.13 29.11
N GLN A 106 -13.46 -8.06 29.06
CA GLN A 106 -13.19 -7.17 30.18
C GLN A 106 -14.22 -6.03 30.29
N LEU A 107 -15.06 -5.88 29.26
CA LEU A 107 -16.11 -4.88 29.26
C LEU A 107 -17.33 -5.43 30.01
N ASP A 108 -17.76 -4.72 31.02
CA ASP A 108 -19.09 -4.90 31.61
C ASP A 108 -20.10 -4.21 30.69
N VAL A 109 -20.88 -5.03 29.99
CA VAL A 109 -21.79 -4.57 28.93
C VAL A 109 -23.21 -4.76 29.39
N ASP A 110 -23.98 -3.69 29.45
CA ASP A 110 -25.40 -3.71 29.73
C ASP A 110 -26.16 -4.46 28.64
N ASP A 111 -27.14 -5.30 29.01
CA ASP A 111 -27.97 -6.10 28.10
C ASP A 111 -28.80 -5.25 27.11
N HIS A 112 -28.94 -3.96 27.36
CA HIS A 112 -29.60 -3.00 26.48
C HIS A 112 -28.72 -2.40 25.38
N LEU A 113 -27.43 -2.70 25.36
CA LEU A 113 -26.51 -2.17 24.35
C LEU A 113 -26.61 -2.90 23.02
N ILE A 114 -26.64 -2.13 21.94
CA ILE A 114 -26.67 -2.65 20.58
C ILE A 114 -25.23 -2.63 20.04
N GLN A 115 -24.75 -3.80 19.60
CA GLN A 115 -23.46 -3.89 18.92
C GLN A 115 -23.60 -3.37 17.48
N ILE A 116 -22.76 -2.39 17.11
CA ILE A 116 -22.72 -1.83 15.76
C ILE A 116 -21.33 -2.08 15.17
N SER A 117 -21.29 -2.52 13.91
CA SER A 117 -20.07 -2.69 13.13
C SER A 117 -20.11 -1.79 11.89
N TYR A 118 -19.03 -1.07 11.63
CA TYR A 118 -18.87 -0.24 10.44
C TYR A 118 -17.70 -0.74 9.61
N ASP A 119 -17.86 -0.74 8.29
CA ASP A 119 -16.81 -1.02 7.33
C ASP A 119 -16.76 0.09 6.27
N ILE A 120 -15.57 0.40 5.80
CA ILE A 120 -15.39 1.41 4.74
C ILE A 120 -15.58 0.74 3.40
N CYS A 121 -16.65 1.08 2.70
CA CYS A 121 -16.88 0.61 1.36
C CYS A 121 -15.93 1.28 0.37
N GLN A 122 -15.28 0.49 -0.47
CA GLN A 122 -14.41 0.98 -1.55
C GLN A 122 -13.31 1.97 -1.07
N LEU A 123 -12.65 1.67 0.06
CA LEU A 123 -11.63 2.55 0.67
C LEU A 123 -10.63 3.08 -0.37
N TYR A 124 -9.96 2.20 -1.11
CA TYR A 124 -8.92 2.59 -2.06
C TYR A 124 -9.43 3.45 -3.24
N PRO A 125 -10.54 3.11 -3.91
CA PRO A 125 -11.10 3.98 -4.94
C PRO A 125 -11.58 5.34 -4.42
N SER A 126 -11.90 5.44 -3.13
CA SER A 126 -12.41 6.68 -2.51
C SER A 126 -11.31 7.62 -2.05
N ILE A 127 -10.03 7.21 -2.10
CA ILE A 127 -8.90 8.08 -1.74
C ILE A 127 -8.65 9.10 -2.87
N PRO A 128 -8.77 10.41 -2.60
CA PRO A 128 -8.58 11.46 -3.62
C PRO A 128 -7.11 11.63 -3.97
N VAL A 129 -6.62 10.84 -4.93
CA VAL A 129 -5.20 10.84 -5.34
C VAL A 129 -4.74 12.19 -5.88
N GLN A 130 -5.65 12.97 -6.46
CA GLN A 130 -5.35 14.28 -7.08
C GLN A 130 -5.05 15.36 -6.03
N GLU A 131 -5.67 15.34 -4.87
CA GLU A 131 -5.43 16.31 -3.79
C GLU A 131 -4.02 16.17 -3.18
N HIS A 132 -3.47 14.97 -3.17
CA HIS A 132 -2.10 14.74 -2.71
C HIS A 132 -1.03 15.36 -3.61
N SER A 133 -1.34 15.58 -4.89
CA SER A 133 -0.42 16.23 -5.83
C SER A 133 -0.32 17.75 -5.57
N THR A 134 -1.36 18.36 -5.03
CA THR A 134 -1.46 19.82 -4.81
C THR A 134 -0.73 20.26 -3.53
N LEU A 135 -0.61 19.39 -2.53
CA LEU A 135 0.14 19.68 -1.32
C LEU A 135 1.66 19.85 -1.57
N HIS A 136 2.18 19.26 -2.66
CA HIS A 136 3.58 19.43 -3.05
C HIS A 136 3.89 20.80 -3.66
N THR A 137 2.89 21.54 -4.12
CA THR A 137 3.06 22.86 -4.76
C THR A 137 2.97 24.02 -3.77
N LEU A 138 2.52 23.78 -2.53
CA LEU A 138 2.36 24.83 -1.51
C LEU A 138 3.56 24.93 -0.55
N SER A 139 4.61 24.12 -0.74
CA SER A 139 5.82 24.10 0.10
C SER A 139 7.08 24.59 -0.64
N GLN A 140 6.91 25.39 -1.71
CA GLN A 140 8.04 26.12 -2.35
C GLN A 140 7.96 27.61 -2.09
#